data_80b6bce6dbb878ff4e6ccc3e6a907fe5
#
_entry.id   80b6bce6dbb878ff4e6ccc3e6a907fe5
#
_cell.length_a   1.000
_cell.length_b   1.000
_cell.length_c   1.000
_cell.angle_alpha   90.00
_cell.angle_beta   90.00
_cell.angle_gamma   90.00
#
_symmetry.space_group_name_H-M   'P 1'
#
loop_
_entity.id
_entity.type
_entity.pdbx_description
1 polymer ?
#
loop_
_entity_poly.entity_id
_entity_poly.type
_entity_poly.pdbx_seq_one_letter_code
_entity_poly.pdbx_strand_id
1 'polypeptide(L)'
;GKTYYFRIRAYKYSGPSSNPKKYKCLGTFQTKSVKISKNAYGVSVGGTYVEISINQQHMWYYKNGKLVVETDVVTGNYGTSDTPKGAYSIIYKASPATLMENSHVTFWLPFTSDGCGIHDASWRSSWEYGGTRYKGHGSHGCVNTPYNAAKKIYNNISSGTRVVVY
;
A
#
# COMPACT_ATOMS: atom_id res chain seq x y z
N GLY A 1 12.11 -5.11 13.08
CA GLY A 1 12.43 -5.02 11.66
C GLY A 1 12.80 -6.37 11.08
N LYS A 2 12.37 -6.64 9.85
CA LYS A 2 12.78 -7.84 9.10
C LYS A 2 14.15 -7.64 8.48
N THR A 3 14.97 -8.67 8.48
CA THR A 3 16.24 -8.68 7.76
C THR A 3 16.03 -9.33 6.40
N TYR A 4 16.43 -8.64 5.35
CA TYR A 4 16.36 -9.11 3.97
C TYR A 4 17.78 -9.36 3.46
N TYR A 5 17.95 -10.46 2.74
CA TYR A 5 19.22 -10.84 2.13
C TYR A 5 19.10 -10.69 0.62
N PHE A 6 19.96 -9.88 0.04
CA PHE A 6 20.05 -9.69 -1.40
C PHE A 6 21.30 -10.37 -1.92
N ARG A 7 21.17 -11.09 -3.03
CA ARG A 7 22.29 -11.66 -3.77
C ARG A 7 22.41 -10.96 -5.10
N ILE A 8 23.52 -10.33 -5.34
CA ILE A 8 23.82 -9.64 -6.58
C ILE A 8 24.98 -10.34 -7.26
N ARG A 9 24.85 -10.58 -8.56
CA ARG A 9 25.89 -11.14 -9.40
C ARG A 9 26.01 -10.30 -10.68
N ALA A 10 27.20 -9.91 -11.03
CA ALA A 10 27.47 -9.22 -12.28
C ALA A 10 27.50 -10.21 -13.46
N TYR A 11 26.90 -9.81 -14.57
CA TYR A 11 26.94 -10.54 -15.83
C TYR A 11 27.47 -9.63 -16.94
N LYS A 12 28.30 -10.20 -17.80
CA LYS A 12 28.72 -9.54 -19.04
C LYS A 12 27.94 -10.14 -20.19
N TYR A 13 27.29 -9.30 -20.96
CA TYR A 13 26.66 -9.69 -22.21
C TYR A 13 27.71 -9.84 -23.31
N SER A 14 27.69 -10.93 -24.05
CA SER A 14 28.67 -11.24 -25.11
C SER A 14 28.03 -11.68 -26.43
N GLY A 15 26.83 -11.23 -26.73
CA GLY A 15 26.14 -11.61 -27.97
C GLY A 15 25.03 -10.64 -28.40
N PRO A 16 24.37 -10.86 -29.57
CA PRO A 16 23.27 -10.03 -30.03
C PRO A 16 22.13 -10.06 -29.01
N SER A 17 21.42 -8.94 -28.89
CA SER A 17 20.34 -8.72 -27.90
C SER A 17 19.18 -9.74 -27.97
N SER A 18 19.05 -10.45 -29.07
CA SER A 18 18.03 -11.48 -29.29
C SER A 18 18.33 -12.85 -28.67
N ASN A 19 19.51 -13.04 -28.06
CA ASN A 19 19.88 -14.35 -27.50
C ASN A 19 20.27 -14.25 -26.01
N PRO A 20 19.31 -14.46 -25.07
CA PRO A 20 19.54 -14.35 -23.63
C PRO A 20 20.50 -15.39 -23.03
N LYS A 21 20.90 -16.42 -23.78
CA LYS A 21 21.80 -17.48 -23.30
C LYS A 21 23.29 -17.09 -23.32
N LYS A 22 23.65 -15.88 -23.74
CA LYS A 22 25.06 -15.44 -23.83
C LYS A 22 25.50 -14.50 -22.71
N TYR A 23 24.89 -14.53 -21.55
CA TYR A 23 25.37 -13.81 -20.39
C TYR A 23 26.44 -14.60 -19.65
N LYS A 24 27.65 -14.07 -19.59
CA LYS A 24 28.74 -14.66 -18.78
C LYS A 24 28.71 -14.07 -17.38
N CYS A 25 28.61 -14.92 -16.37
CA CYS A 25 28.76 -14.53 -14.99
C CYS A 25 30.20 -14.08 -14.70
N LEU A 26 30.37 -12.88 -14.12
CA LEU A 26 31.68 -12.29 -13.85
C LEU A 26 32.25 -12.57 -12.46
N GLY A 27 31.55 -13.33 -11.62
CA GLY A 27 32.05 -13.59 -10.29
C GLY A 27 31.10 -14.38 -9.38
N THR A 28 31.54 -14.51 -8.14
CA THR A 28 30.70 -15.09 -7.07
C THR A 28 29.60 -14.12 -6.61
N PHE A 29 28.60 -14.66 -5.97
CA PHE A 29 27.55 -13.84 -5.36
C PHE A 29 28.11 -12.89 -4.31
N GLN A 30 27.75 -11.64 -4.38
CA GLN A 30 27.85 -10.75 -3.24
C GLN A 30 26.52 -10.83 -2.45
N THR A 31 26.62 -11.20 -1.20
CA THR A 31 25.47 -11.24 -0.31
C THR A 31 25.54 -10.05 0.63
N LYS A 32 24.47 -9.25 0.64
CA LYS A 32 24.28 -8.17 1.60
C LYS A 32 22.98 -8.39 2.35
N SER A 33 22.97 -8.13 3.63
CA SER A 33 21.76 -8.12 4.44
C SER A 33 21.36 -6.67 4.70
N VAL A 34 20.08 -6.41 4.62
CA VAL A 34 19.50 -5.12 4.99
C VAL A 34 18.41 -5.37 6.03
N LYS A 35 18.55 -4.74 7.18
CA LYS A 35 17.49 -4.72 8.19
C LYS A 35 16.60 -3.51 7.91
N ILE A 36 15.42 -3.76 7.40
CA ILE A 36 14.44 -2.69 7.17
C ILE A 36 13.74 -2.41 8.49
N SER A 37 14.12 -1.31 9.12
CA SER A 37 13.51 -0.81 10.36
C SER A 37 12.63 0.42 10.13
N LYS A 38 12.60 0.93 8.90
CA LYS A 38 11.88 2.15 8.51
C LYS A 38 11.15 1.91 7.19
N ASN A 39 10.03 2.62 7.00
CA ASN A 39 9.28 2.61 5.74
C ASN A 39 9.98 3.44 4.65
N ALA A 40 9.32 3.59 3.48
CA ALA A 40 9.80 4.35 2.34
C ALA A 40 10.19 5.80 2.67
N TYR A 41 9.65 6.39 3.74
CA TYR A 41 9.98 7.74 4.22
C TYR A 41 10.98 7.76 5.38
N GLY A 42 11.59 6.65 5.71
CA GLY A 42 12.54 6.56 6.82
C GLY A 42 11.89 6.70 8.22
N VAL A 43 10.58 6.66 8.33
CA VAL A 43 9.84 6.78 9.59
C VAL A 43 9.70 5.42 10.23
N SER A 44 9.96 5.32 11.53
CA SER A 44 9.69 4.10 12.29
C SER A 44 8.18 3.91 12.41
N VAL A 45 7.68 2.78 11.93
CA VAL A 45 6.25 2.44 11.96
C VAL A 45 5.90 1.42 13.05
N GLY A 46 6.90 0.89 13.74
CA GLY A 46 6.71 -0.19 14.69
C GLY A 46 6.34 -1.50 13.99
N GLY A 47 5.71 -2.41 14.74
CA GLY A 47 5.24 -3.70 14.21
C GLY A 47 3.77 -3.68 13.74
N THR A 48 3.03 -2.60 14.00
CA THR A 48 1.61 -2.45 13.63
C THR A 48 1.44 -1.19 12.80
N TYR A 49 1.12 -1.35 11.54
CA TYR A 49 0.97 -0.24 10.59
C TYR A 49 0.25 -0.67 9.30
N VAL A 50 -0.26 0.31 8.58
CA VAL A 50 -0.79 0.16 7.21
C VAL A 50 0.21 0.73 6.23
N GLU A 51 0.39 0.07 5.12
CA GLU A 51 1.22 0.50 4.00
C GLU A 51 0.38 0.53 2.72
N ILE A 52 0.42 1.63 1.99
CA ILE A 52 -0.37 1.87 0.78
C ILE A 52 0.57 2.30 -0.34
N SER A 53 0.65 1.49 -1.38
CA SER A 53 1.40 1.80 -2.59
C SER A 53 0.46 2.33 -3.67
N ILE A 54 0.55 3.62 -3.98
CA ILE A 54 -0.25 4.24 -5.05
C ILE A 54 0.10 3.64 -6.41
N ASN A 55 1.38 3.39 -6.66
CA ASN A 55 1.82 2.85 -7.95
C ASN A 55 1.36 1.41 -8.18
N GLN A 56 1.27 0.61 -7.12
CA GLN A 56 0.82 -0.78 -7.19
C GLN A 56 -0.69 -0.90 -7.00
N GLN A 57 -1.35 0.16 -6.53
CA GLN A 57 -2.75 0.15 -6.12
C GLN A 57 -3.03 -1.00 -5.15
N HIS A 58 -2.15 -1.11 -4.15
CA HIS A 58 -2.15 -2.22 -3.20
C HIS A 58 -1.90 -1.73 -1.78
N MET A 59 -2.49 -2.41 -0.80
CA MET A 59 -2.41 -2.08 0.61
C MET A 59 -2.07 -3.30 1.44
N TRP A 60 -1.20 -3.12 2.42
CA TRP A 60 -0.83 -4.12 3.42
C TRP A 60 -1.12 -3.60 4.83
N TYR A 61 -1.72 -4.43 5.66
CA TYR A 61 -1.86 -4.16 7.08
C TYR A 61 -1.07 -5.19 7.88
N TYR A 62 -0.16 -4.70 8.68
CA TYR A 62 0.66 -5.49 9.59
C TYR A 62 0.21 -5.25 11.04
N LYS A 63 0.18 -6.31 11.85
CA LYS A 63 -0.05 -6.25 13.29
C LYS A 63 1.01 -7.08 14.01
N ASN A 64 1.73 -6.45 14.93
CA ASN A 64 2.83 -7.08 15.69
C ASN A 64 3.86 -7.77 14.76
N GLY A 65 4.20 -7.12 13.67
CA GLY A 65 5.16 -7.62 12.67
C GLY A 65 4.65 -8.73 11.75
N LYS A 66 3.37 -9.13 11.87
CA LYS A 66 2.73 -10.13 11.01
C LYS A 66 1.80 -9.47 10.00
N LEU A 67 1.84 -9.92 8.77
CA LEU A 67 0.88 -9.53 7.75
C LEU A 67 -0.51 -10.09 8.12
N VAL A 68 -1.49 -9.20 8.24
CA VAL A 68 -2.88 -9.54 8.59
C VAL A 68 -3.80 -9.45 7.39
N VAL A 69 -3.61 -8.38 6.58
CA VAL A 69 -4.38 -8.15 5.34
C VAL A 69 -3.42 -7.69 4.26
N GLU A 70 -3.61 -8.20 3.07
CA GLU A 70 -3.13 -7.60 1.82
C GLU A 70 -4.29 -7.58 0.83
N THR A 71 -4.40 -6.50 0.05
CA THR A 71 -5.52 -6.32 -0.87
C THR A 71 -5.21 -5.26 -1.89
N ASP A 72 -5.75 -5.45 -3.09
CA ASP A 72 -5.83 -4.38 -4.07
C ASP A 72 -6.81 -3.31 -3.60
N VAL A 73 -6.53 -2.06 -3.96
CA VAL A 73 -7.31 -0.87 -3.59
C VAL A 73 -7.50 0.04 -4.81
N VAL A 74 -8.32 1.06 -4.65
CA VAL A 74 -8.34 2.21 -5.57
C VAL A 74 -8.09 3.47 -4.77
N THR A 75 -6.99 4.13 -5.05
CA THR A 75 -6.62 5.41 -4.44
C THR A 75 -7.28 6.59 -5.15
N GLY A 76 -6.95 7.79 -4.74
CA GLY A 76 -7.41 9.03 -5.35
C GLY A 76 -7.13 9.11 -6.84
N ASN A 77 -7.97 9.85 -7.57
CA ASN A 77 -7.88 10.00 -9.01
C ASN A 77 -6.60 10.76 -9.40
N TYR A 78 -5.75 10.11 -10.18
CA TYR A 78 -4.42 10.60 -10.52
C TYR A 78 -4.44 12.00 -11.15
N GLY A 79 -3.66 12.90 -10.58
CA GLY A 79 -3.46 14.26 -11.06
C GLY A 79 -4.61 15.24 -10.77
N THR A 80 -5.73 14.78 -10.19
CA THR A 80 -6.87 15.65 -9.84
C THR A 80 -7.26 15.56 -8.37
N SER A 81 -7.16 14.38 -7.77
CA SER A 81 -7.56 14.13 -6.38
C SER A 81 -6.66 13.05 -5.78
N ASP A 82 -5.37 13.16 -5.95
CA ASP A 82 -4.40 12.16 -5.51
C ASP A 82 -4.52 11.88 -4.00
N THR A 83 -4.41 10.62 -3.62
CA THR A 83 -4.19 10.29 -2.21
C THR A 83 -2.85 10.87 -1.76
N PRO A 84 -2.80 11.68 -0.71
CA PRO A 84 -1.57 12.38 -0.33
C PRO A 84 -0.52 11.39 0.17
N LYS A 85 0.67 11.45 -0.42
CA LYS A 85 1.84 10.68 0.00
C LYS A 85 2.36 11.19 1.33
N GLY A 86 2.78 10.28 2.20
CA GLY A 86 3.32 10.67 3.50
C GLY A 86 3.21 9.59 4.55
N ALA A 87 3.53 9.97 5.79
CA ALA A 87 3.39 9.15 6.97
C ALA A 87 2.37 9.78 7.92
N TYR A 88 1.27 9.09 8.11
CA TYR A 88 0.10 9.51 8.86
C TYR A 88 -0.17 8.58 10.04
N SER A 89 -1.29 8.80 10.71
CA SER A 89 -1.85 7.88 11.69
C SER A 89 -3.36 7.85 11.56
N ILE A 90 -3.98 6.71 11.84
CA ILE A 90 -5.44 6.63 11.97
C ILE A 90 -5.89 7.59 13.07
N ILE A 91 -6.73 8.55 12.71
CA ILE A 91 -7.21 9.60 13.63
C ILE A 91 -8.26 9.01 14.58
N TYR A 92 -9.30 8.41 13.99
CA TYR A 92 -10.37 7.71 14.72
C TYR A 92 -10.94 6.59 13.87
N LYS A 93 -11.96 5.91 14.41
CA LYS A 93 -12.70 4.85 13.71
C LYS A 93 -14.18 5.14 13.82
N ALA A 94 -14.93 4.97 12.74
CA ALA A 94 -16.38 5.06 12.74
C ALA A 94 -17.01 3.92 11.92
N SER A 95 -18.16 3.44 12.39
CA SER A 95 -18.96 2.42 11.70
C SER A 95 -20.42 2.51 12.16
N PRO A 96 -21.41 2.78 11.26
CA PRO A 96 -21.21 3.27 9.90
C PRO A 96 -20.76 4.74 9.85
N ALA A 97 -20.43 5.25 8.67
CA ALA A 97 -20.13 6.66 8.45
C ALA A 97 -20.73 7.16 7.13
N THR A 98 -21.04 8.45 7.10
CA THR A 98 -21.41 9.17 5.89
C THR A 98 -20.28 10.12 5.54
N LEU A 99 -19.73 9.98 4.37
CA LEU A 99 -18.63 10.78 3.83
C LEU A 99 -19.19 11.92 2.96
N MET A 100 -18.29 12.68 2.36
CA MET A 100 -18.68 13.72 1.38
C MET A 100 -19.55 13.12 0.27
N GLU A 101 -20.40 13.96 -0.34
CA GLU A 101 -21.35 13.56 -1.40
C GLU A 101 -22.34 12.46 -0.96
N ASN A 102 -22.69 12.42 0.33
CA ASN A 102 -23.57 11.40 0.91
C ASN A 102 -23.14 9.95 0.66
N SER A 103 -21.86 9.72 0.45
CA SER A 103 -21.33 8.35 0.32
C SER A 103 -21.41 7.63 1.66
N HIS A 104 -22.22 6.58 1.72
CA HIS A 104 -22.38 5.75 2.92
C HIS A 104 -21.37 4.60 2.90
N VAL A 105 -20.62 4.46 3.98
CA VAL A 105 -19.62 3.40 4.16
C VAL A 105 -19.87 2.66 5.47
N THR A 106 -19.50 1.39 5.51
CA THR A 106 -19.63 0.59 6.73
C THR A 106 -18.46 0.85 7.68
N PHE A 107 -17.26 1.01 7.15
CA PHE A 107 -16.03 1.17 7.92
C PHE A 107 -15.29 2.42 7.47
N TRP A 108 -14.99 3.31 8.40
CA TRP A 108 -14.28 4.55 8.15
C TRP A 108 -13.05 4.69 9.05
N LEU A 109 -11.90 4.94 8.44
CA LEU A 109 -10.59 5.06 9.09
C LEU A 109 -9.85 6.26 8.50
N PRO A 110 -10.17 7.51 8.94
CA PRO A 110 -9.47 8.70 8.45
C PRO A 110 -8.02 8.74 8.94
N PHE A 111 -7.12 9.19 8.06
CA PHE A 111 -5.70 9.35 8.40
C PHE A 111 -5.15 10.73 8.05
N THR A 112 -5.91 11.59 7.36
CA THR A 112 -5.55 12.99 7.13
C THR A 112 -6.60 13.93 7.74
N SER A 113 -6.20 15.14 8.09
CA SER A 113 -7.11 16.14 8.67
C SER A 113 -8.12 16.72 7.67
N ASP A 114 -7.80 16.66 6.38
CA ASP A 114 -8.63 17.11 5.27
C ASP A 114 -9.58 16.03 4.73
N GLY A 115 -9.67 14.88 5.41
CA GLY A 115 -10.71 13.89 5.18
C GLY A 115 -10.33 12.72 4.27
N CYS A 116 -9.04 12.47 4.00
CA CYS A 116 -8.66 11.21 3.38
C CYS A 116 -8.61 10.07 4.39
N GLY A 117 -9.12 8.91 4.01
CA GLY A 117 -9.16 7.73 4.87
C GLY A 117 -9.30 6.43 4.10
N ILE A 118 -9.24 5.33 4.83
CA ILE A 118 -9.49 3.98 4.33
C ILE A 118 -10.94 3.63 4.63
N HIS A 119 -11.68 3.15 3.64
CA HIS A 119 -13.06 2.71 3.79
C HIS A 119 -13.45 1.62 2.79
N ASP A 120 -14.50 0.89 3.09
CA ASP A 120 -15.11 -0.02 2.13
C ASP A 120 -15.79 0.76 1.00
N ALA A 121 -15.79 0.19 -0.20
CA ALA A 121 -16.42 0.79 -1.38
C ALA A 121 -17.27 -0.28 -2.08
N SER A 122 -18.42 -0.58 -1.47
CA SER A 122 -19.35 -1.62 -1.93
C SER A 122 -19.98 -1.35 -3.31
N TRP A 123 -19.89 -0.12 -3.78
CA TRP A 123 -20.31 0.27 -5.14
C TRP A 123 -19.33 -0.12 -6.24
N ARG A 124 -18.11 -0.58 -5.87
CA ARG A 124 -17.11 -1.06 -6.84
C ARG A 124 -17.20 -2.57 -7.01
N SER A 125 -17.15 -3.00 -8.24
CA SER A 125 -16.99 -4.42 -8.57
C SER A 125 -15.57 -4.91 -8.23
N SER A 126 -15.41 -6.21 -7.96
CA SER A 126 -14.11 -6.78 -7.55
C SER A 126 -12.99 -6.56 -8.56
N TRP A 127 -13.29 -6.53 -9.86
CA TRP A 127 -12.33 -6.30 -10.93
C TRP A 127 -11.86 -4.83 -11.06
N GLU A 128 -12.50 -3.90 -10.34
CA GLU A 128 -12.13 -2.48 -10.36
C GLU A 128 -10.98 -2.15 -9.41
N TYR A 129 -10.64 -3.04 -8.51
CA TYR A 129 -9.52 -2.82 -7.60
C TYR A 129 -8.18 -3.16 -8.27
N GLY A 130 -7.15 -2.39 -7.90
CA GLY A 130 -5.80 -2.58 -8.45
C GLY A 130 -5.56 -1.92 -9.81
N GLY A 131 -4.44 -2.27 -10.42
CA GLY A 131 -4.06 -1.88 -11.77
C GLY A 131 -4.00 -0.37 -12.00
N THR A 132 -4.58 0.09 -13.10
CA THR A 132 -4.55 1.50 -13.51
C THR A 132 -5.87 2.23 -13.29
N ARG A 133 -6.82 1.63 -12.58
CA ARG A 133 -8.17 2.18 -12.39
C ARG A 133 -8.18 3.59 -11.79
N TYR A 134 -7.25 3.88 -10.88
CA TYR A 134 -7.08 5.21 -10.29
C TYR A 134 -6.73 6.32 -11.30
N LYS A 135 -6.33 5.96 -12.54
CA LYS A 135 -6.11 6.92 -13.63
C LYS A 135 -7.41 7.16 -14.37
N GLY A 136 -8.24 8.07 -13.88
CA GLY A 136 -9.51 8.48 -14.45
C GLY A 136 -10.76 7.98 -13.74
N HIS A 137 -10.64 6.94 -12.89
CA HIS A 137 -11.76 6.40 -12.10
C HIS A 137 -11.37 6.17 -10.63
N GLY A 138 -10.43 6.97 -10.13
CA GLY A 138 -10.02 6.99 -8.73
C GLY A 138 -11.10 7.54 -7.80
N SER A 139 -10.76 7.63 -6.52
CA SER A 139 -11.57 8.30 -5.51
C SER A 139 -11.27 9.81 -5.46
N HIS A 140 -11.91 10.54 -4.54
CA HIS A 140 -11.59 11.93 -4.20
C HIS A 140 -10.43 12.06 -3.17
N GLY A 141 -9.52 11.08 -3.13
CA GLY A 141 -8.36 11.06 -2.23
C GLY A 141 -8.36 9.90 -1.23
N CYS A 142 -9.53 9.33 -0.93
CA CYS A 142 -9.66 8.18 -0.06
C CYS A 142 -9.11 6.89 -0.69
N VAL A 143 -8.88 5.89 0.14
CA VAL A 143 -8.44 4.55 -0.28
C VAL A 143 -9.65 3.62 -0.25
N ASN A 144 -10.26 3.44 -1.43
CA ASN A 144 -11.37 2.52 -1.62
C ASN A 144 -10.87 1.09 -1.49
N THR A 145 -11.45 0.36 -0.57
CA THR A 145 -11.00 -0.98 -0.16
C THR A 145 -12.13 -1.99 -0.32
N PRO A 146 -11.88 -3.23 -0.76
CA PRO A 146 -12.86 -4.30 -0.76
C PRO A 146 -13.48 -4.50 0.64
N TYR A 147 -14.78 -4.71 0.72
CA TYR A 147 -15.54 -4.78 1.97
C TYR A 147 -14.92 -5.72 3.02
N ASN A 148 -14.58 -6.95 2.63
CA ASN A 148 -14.03 -7.94 3.57
C ASN A 148 -12.63 -7.54 4.10
N ALA A 149 -11.82 -6.90 3.28
CA ALA A 149 -10.52 -6.38 3.68
C ALA A 149 -10.68 -5.19 4.64
N ALA A 150 -11.54 -4.23 4.31
CA ALA A 150 -11.87 -3.09 5.16
C ALA A 150 -12.41 -3.55 6.53
N LYS A 151 -13.33 -4.50 6.56
CA LYS A 151 -13.87 -5.13 7.78
C LYS A 151 -12.76 -5.73 8.63
N LYS A 152 -11.88 -6.51 8.02
CA LYS A 152 -10.78 -7.19 8.73
C LYS A 152 -9.78 -6.17 9.30
N ILE A 153 -9.44 -5.12 8.54
CA ILE A 153 -8.59 -4.03 9.02
C ILE A 153 -9.30 -3.32 10.17
N TYR A 154 -10.53 -2.86 9.99
CA TYR A 154 -11.31 -2.14 10.99
C TYR A 154 -11.38 -2.88 12.33
N ASN A 155 -11.62 -4.17 12.31
CA ASN A 155 -11.72 -4.98 13.53
C ASN A 155 -10.38 -5.20 14.25
N ASN A 156 -9.26 -4.94 13.59
CA ASN A 156 -7.93 -5.22 14.12
C ASN A 156 -7.07 -3.98 14.36
N ILE A 157 -7.44 -2.82 13.79
CA ILE A 157 -6.68 -1.58 13.86
C ILE A 157 -7.16 -0.71 15.03
N SER A 158 -6.28 0.13 15.55
CA SER A 158 -6.58 1.14 16.57
C SER A 158 -6.27 2.54 16.07
N SER A 159 -6.93 3.54 16.65
CA SER A 159 -6.53 4.95 16.46
C SER A 159 -5.06 5.11 16.85
N GLY A 160 -4.33 5.99 16.17
CA GLY A 160 -2.90 6.17 16.34
C GLY A 160 -2.04 5.17 15.54
N THR A 161 -2.62 4.11 14.95
CA THR A 161 -1.86 3.20 14.07
C THR A 161 -1.30 3.96 12.88
N ARG A 162 -0.02 3.77 12.60
CA ARG A 162 0.67 4.43 11.48
C ARG A 162 0.13 3.99 10.13
N VAL A 163 0.00 4.95 9.22
CA VAL A 163 -0.36 4.75 7.81
C VAL A 163 0.72 5.39 6.95
N VAL A 164 1.25 4.63 6.02
CA VAL A 164 2.29 5.09 5.09
C VAL A 164 1.76 5.00 3.68
N VAL A 165 1.77 6.12 2.96
CA VAL A 165 1.32 6.24 1.56
C VAL A 165 2.49 6.67 0.69
N TYR A 166 2.81 5.93 -0.39
CA TYR A 166 3.94 6.21 -1.30
C TYR A 166 3.65 5.84 -2.76
#